data_dbe105db5a311f5a27b07575761fd39e
#
_entry.id   dbe105db5a311f5a27b07575761fd39e
#
_cell.length_a   1.000
_cell.length_b   1.000
_cell.length_c   1.000
_cell.angle_alpha   90.00
_cell.angle_beta   90.00
_cell.angle_gamma   90.00
#
_symmetry.space_group_name_H-M   'P 1'
#
loop_
_entity.id
_entity.type
_entity.pdbx_description
1 polymer ?
#
loop_
_entity_poly.entity_id
_entity_poly.type
_entity_poly.pdbx_seq_one_letter_code
_entity_poly.pdbx_strand_id
1 'polypeptide(L)'
;MAWQRVASFSEIGVDGVLGVDVNGSPIALYRLSNEVFATSGICTHALALLSDGFVEDGRIECPLHQGQFDIRSGKALCAPVTEDLRTYAVKLEGDDVFVDMERPAASAQVAANAAPDRKAGGGIRAAEEGDQVDIGKIGTVNADPELSLTKRYVWPVEGLTRIPDWVYTDQTIYEREIEKIFHGRTWNYVALECEVPKVGDFIRSNVGPTPVVVVRADDGSINVVENRCSHRAAEFCRELSGNVKEFVCPYHQWSYDLRGNLAGVPFRRGVNGKGGMPADFDNAQHGLLRLNVTTHRGVVFASYVRDMESLQDYLGPEVLKEFEATFDGRKPRLLGYYRHTLPGNWKLYHENLKDPYHATLLHTFLVTFGLLVAGNRSLMLADATGRHGVMASAKSERKSVSSDAKKEMRAYRDGMTLAEPRFMDFIEEFDSPWSVTMATIWPNLIIQREMNTLGVRQIVPTGPHEFIMKWTMFGFEGDDDEMIRHRLRQGNLMGPAGFLGLEDNEAIKFVQDGMQHVPGGQHLVKLDPAVAAGTSDSLISEASIRAMYQHWRAEMGL
;
A
#
# COMPACT_ATOMS: atom_id res chain seq x y z
N MET A 1 21.70 -15.93 40.04
CA MET A 1 22.18 -16.30 38.68
C MET A 1 21.24 -17.36 38.14
N ALA A 2 20.34 -17.00 37.34
CA ALA A 2 19.36 -17.98 36.86
C ALA A 2 19.42 -18.09 35.34
N TRP A 3 20.35 -18.91 34.85
CA TRP A 3 20.26 -19.43 33.50
C TRP A 3 18.98 -20.22 33.35
N GLN A 4 18.11 -19.82 32.43
CA GLN A 4 16.86 -20.51 32.16
C GLN A 4 16.95 -21.20 30.81
N ARG A 5 16.61 -22.47 30.75
CA ARG A 5 16.45 -23.19 29.50
C ARG A 5 15.22 -22.63 28.77
N VAL A 6 15.41 -22.19 27.53
CA VAL A 6 14.35 -21.49 26.79
C VAL A 6 13.95 -22.16 25.49
N ALA A 7 14.84 -22.96 24.87
CA ALA A 7 14.57 -23.68 23.62
C ALA A 7 15.63 -24.78 23.41
N SER A 8 15.45 -25.56 22.34
CA SER A 8 16.51 -26.38 21.75
C SER A 8 17.14 -25.64 20.57
N PHE A 9 18.44 -25.81 20.36
CA PHE A 9 19.15 -25.19 19.22
C PHE A 9 18.57 -25.66 17.88
N SER A 10 18.14 -26.93 17.80
CA SER A 10 17.49 -27.49 16.64
C SER A 10 16.10 -26.90 16.34
N GLU A 11 15.42 -26.30 17.31
CA GLU A 11 14.14 -25.59 17.12
C GLU A 11 14.31 -24.22 16.44
N ILE A 12 15.52 -23.64 16.48
CA ILE A 12 15.79 -22.35 15.85
C ILE A 12 16.29 -22.62 14.43
N GLY A 13 15.53 -22.20 13.43
CA GLY A 13 15.91 -22.31 12.03
C GLY A 13 17.26 -21.64 11.75
N VAL A 14 18.04 -22.18 10.80
CA VAL A 14 19.31 -21.53 10.36
C VAL A 14 18.99 -20.16 9.76
N ASP A 15 19.69 -19.14 10.21
CA ASP A 15 19.44 -17.74 9.88
C ASP A 15 17.97 -17.35 10.13
N GLY A 16 17.41 -17.87 11.23
CA GLY A 16 16.02 -17.69 11.63
C GLY A 16 15.88 -17.09 13.03
N VAL A 17 14.63 -16.81 13.39
CA VAL A 17 14.21 -16.31 14.70
C VAL A 17 13.17 -17.22 15.34
N LEU A 18 13.23 -17.38 16.65
CA LEU A 18 12.25 -18.08 17.47
C LEU A 18 11.82 -17.19 18.63
N GLY A 19 10.52 -16.97 18.79
CA GLY A 19 9.96 -16.30 19.96
C GLY A 19 9.77 -17.24 21.13
N VAL A 20 10.20 -16.83 22.31
CA VAL A 20 9.97 -17.53 23.56
C VAL A 20 9.48 -16.58 24.65
N ASP A 21 8.71 -17.06 25.60
CA ASP A 21 8.34 -16.29 26.78
C ASP A 21 9.19 -16.73 27.97
N VAL A 22 9.82 -15.76 28.62
CA VAL A 22 10.64 -15.99 29.81
C VAL A 22 10.07 -15.17 30.97
N ASN A 23 9.30 -15.81 31.84
CA ASN A 23 8.65 -15.20 32.99
C ASN A 23 7.74 -14.01 32.62
N GLY A 24 6.96 -14.13 31.54
CA GLY A 24 6.07 -13.07 31.04
C GLY A 24 6.79 -12.01 30.20
N SER A 25 8.05 -12.22 29.86
CA SER A 25 8.83 -11.33 28.99
C SER A 25 9.08 -12.00 27.65
N PRO A 26 8.56 -11.48 26.54
CA PRO A 26 8.86 -11.97 25.19
C PRO A 26 10.35 -11.78 24.86
N ILE A 27 11.00 -12.85 24.43
CA ILE A 27 12.41 -12.85 23.99
C ILE A 27 12.47 -13.40 22.57
N ALA A 28 13.28 -12.79 21.72
CA ALA A 28 13.59 -13.30 20.40
C ALA A 28 14.96 -13.97 20.42
N LEU A 29 15.00 -15.25 20.04
CA LEU A 29 16.21 -16.05 19.89
C LEU A 29 16.55 -16.11 18.40
N TYR A 30 17.79 -15.82 18.05
CA TYR A 30 18.27 -15.82 16.68
C TYR A 30 19.38 -16.83 16.51
N ARG A 31 19.33 -17.60 15.44
CA ARG A 31 20.42 -18.48 15.05
C ARG A 31 21.12 -17.92 13.82
N LEU A 32 22.38 -17.52 13.96
CA LEU A 32 23.23 -17.12 12.86
C LEU A 32 24.33 -18.17 12.68
N SER A 33 24.21 -19.00 11.64
CA SER A 33 25.07 -20.17 11.44
C SER A 33 25.02 -21.13 12.65
N ASN A 34 26.10 -21.18 13.45
CA ASN A 34 26.22 -22.02 14.63
C ASN A 34 26.17 -21.24 15.96
N GLU A 35 25.84 -19.97 15.93
CA GLU A 35 25.75 -19.12 17.11
C GLU A 35 24.29 -18.75 17.40
N VAL A 36 23.95 -18.58 18.68
CA VAL A 36 22.62 -18.14 19.11
C VAL A 36 22.75 -16.79 19.84
N PHE A 37 21.86 -15.89 19.52
CA PHE A 37 21.74 -14.58 20.14
C PHE A 37 20.34 -14.41 20.72
N ALA A 38 20.19 -13.53 21.71
CA ALA A 38 18.91 -13.22 22.32
C ALA A 38 18.74 -11.72 22.53
N THR A 39 17.56 -11.20 22.14
CA THR A 39 17.19 -9.80 22.42
C THR A 39 15.79 -9.76 23.06
N SER A 40 15.39 -8.56 23.55
CA SER A 40 13.98 -8.29 23.77
C SER A 40 13.17 -8.67 22.53
N GLY A 41 12.08 -9.42 22.72
CA GLY A 41 11.24 -9.91 21.63
C GLY A 41 10.24 -8.87 21.10
N ILE A 42 10.23 -7.65 21.68
CA ILE A 42 9.30 -6.59 21.30
C ILE A 42 10.08 -5.46 20.63
N CYS A 43 9.60 -5.03 19.45
CA CYS A 43 10.14 -3.88 18.74
C CYS A 43 9.98 -2.58 19.55
N THR A 44 11.04 -1.77 19.61
CA THR A 44 11.06 -0.51 20.40
C THR A 44 10.20 0.60 19.80
N HIS A 45 9.85 0.51 18.51
CA HIS A 45 9.01 1.49 17.85
C HIS A 45 7.49 1.26 18.11
N ALA A 46 7.01 0.02 17.92
CA ALA A 46 5.60 -0.32 18.10
C ALA A 46 5.51 -1.80 18.46
N LEU A 47 4.91 -2.14 19.55
CA LEU A 47 4.79 -3.42 20.26
C LEU A 47 4.69 -4.73 19.42
N ALA A 48 5.36 -4.78 18.25
CA ALA A 48 5.43 -5.94 17.38
C ALA A 48 6.36 -7.00 17.96
N LEU A 49 5.98 -8.26 17.81
CA LEU A 49 6.88 -9.36 18.10
C LEU A 49 7.94 -9.49 17.01
N LEU A 50 9.20 -9.44 17.40
CA LEU A 50 10.33 -9.60 16.47
C LEU A 50 10.49 -11.05 16.01
N SER A 51 9.89 -12.01 16.71
CA SER A 51 9.79 -13.41 16.26
C SER A 51 9.01 -13.59 14.97
N ASP A 52 8.14 -12.63 14.62
CA ASP A 52 7.37 -12.63 13.37
C ASP A 52 8.11 -11.86 12.25
N GLY A 53 9.32 -11.39 12.53
CA GLY A 53 10.15 -10.64 11.62
C GLY A 53 11.06 -11.49 10.74
N PHE A 54 11.91 -10.83 9.95
CA PHE A 54 12.80 -11.46 8.99
C PHE A 54 14.27 -11.29 9.42
N VAL A 55 15.01 -12.39 9.44
CA VAL A 55 16.46 -12.40 9.69
C VAL A 55 17.19 -12.40 8.36
N GLU A 56 18.04 -11.40 8.13
CA GLU A 56 18.88 -11.27 6.95
C GLU A 56 20.19 -10.58 7.30
N ASP A 57 21.31 -11.11 6.84
CA ASP A 57 22.66 -10.55 7.04
C ASP A 57 22.99 -10.16 8.50
N GLY A 58 22.51 -10.95 9.47
CA GLY A 58 22.75 -10.68 10.90
C GLY A 58 21.88 -9.56 11.48
N ARG A 59 20.82 -9.18 10.80
CA ARG A 59 19.83 -8.18 11.22
C ARG A 59 18.48 -8.84 11.41
N ILE A 60 17.68 -8.29 12.31
CA ILE A 60 16.25 -8.59 12.41
C ILE A 60 15.45 -7.39 11.90
N GLU A 61 14.58 -7.62 10.94
CA GLU A 61 13.62 -6.64 10.45
C GLU A 61 12.28 -6.84 11.13
N CYS A 62 11.74 -5.77 11.71
CA CYS A 62 10.44 -5.77 12.35
C CYS A 62 9.31 -5.93 11.32
N PRO A 63 8.36 -6.87 11.51
CA PRO A 63 7.33 -7.16 10.52
C PRO A 63 6.34 -6.03 10.29
N LEU A 64 6.17 -5.10 11.26
CA LEU A 64 5.18 -4.02 11.15
C LEU A 64 5.67 -2.82 10.34
N HIS A 65 6.88 -2.32 10.62
CA HIS A 65 7.33 -1.05 10.03
C HIS A 65 8.75 -1.14 9.46
N GLN A 66 9.28 -2.37 9.25
CA GLN A 66 10.58 -2.61 8.61
C GLN A 66 11.77 -1.93 9.32
N GLY A 67 11.60 -1.56 10.60
CA GLY A 67 12.71 -1.13 11.44
C GLY A 67 13.69 -2.28 11.63
N GLN A 68 14.99 -2.03 11.44
CA GLN A 68 16.02 -3.05 11.51
C GLN A 68 16.90 -2.88 12.74
N PHE A 69 17.30 -4.00 13.33
CA PHE A 69 18.23 -4.06 14.45
C PHE A 69 19.36 -5.04 14.14
N ASP A 70 20.56 -4.71 14.55
CA ASP A 70 21.67 -5.65 14.55
C ASP A 70 21.46 -6.71 15.63
N ILE A 71 21.40 -7.98 15.25
CA ILE A 71 21.09 -9.10 16.16
C ILE A 71 22.12 -9.28 17.27
N ARG A 72 23.40 -8.99 17.01
CA ARG A 72 24.50 -9.18 17.96
C ARG A 72 24.53 -8.10 19.03
N SER A 73 24.32 -6.86 18.63
CA SER A 73 24.44 -5.69 19.53
C SER A 73 23.09 -5.16 20.01
N GLY A 74 21.99 -5.53 19.37
CA GLY A 74 20.67 -4.94 19.59
C GLY A 74 20.49 -3.56 19.00
N LYS A 75 21.48 -3.02 18.27
CA LYS A 75 21.51 -1.63 17.84
C LYS A 75 20.47 -1.35 16.77
N ALA A 76 19.70 -0.27 16.94
CA ALA A 76 18.79 0.24 15.91
C ALA A 76 19.59 0.74 14.69
N LEU A 77 19.22 0.26 13.49
CA LEU A 77 19.99 0.51 12.26
C LEU A 77 19.33 1.51 11.32
N CYS A 78 18.00 1.60 11.33
CA CYS A 78 17.28 2.52 10.44
C CYS A 78 15.95 2.97 11.05
N ALA A 79 15.44 4.11 10.58
CA ALA A 79 14.09 4.55 10.91
C ALA A 79 13.05 3.45 10.49
N PRO A 80 11.92 3.33 11.25
CA PRO A 80 11.49 4.21 12.32
C PRO A 80 12.01 3.87 13.72
N VAL A 81 12.89 2.85 13.87
CA VAL A 81 13.45 2.49 15.17
C VAL A 81 14.62 3.42 15.51
N THR A 82 14.60 3.97 16.73
CA THR A 82 15.60 4.91 17.25
C THR A 82 16.20 4.46 18.58
N GLU A 83 15.59 3.46 19.23
CA GLU A 83 16.04 2.91 20.49
C GLU A 83 16.53 1.48 20.30
N ASP A 84 17.67 1.15 20.92
CA ASP A 84 18.28 -0.16 20.82
C ASP A 84 17.48 -1.23 21.56
N LEU A 85 17.54 -2.47 21.08
CA LEU A 85 17.00 -3.63 21.78
C LEU A 85 17.92 -4.01 22.94
N ARG A 86 17.33 -4.43 24.05
CA ARG A 86 18.07 -5.08 25.11
C ARG A 86 18.54 -6.45 24.63
N THR A 87 19.83 -6.75 24.79
CA THR A 87 20.44 -8.06 24.50
C THR A 87 20.61 -8.87 25.79
N TYR A 88 20.60 -10.18 25.67
CA TYR A 88 20.75 -11.09 26.78
C TYR A 88 21.89 -12.08 26.54
N ALA A 89 22.57 -12.48 27.61
CA ALA A 89 23.61 -13.51 27.52
C ALA A 89 22.97 -14.87 27.20
N VAL A 90 23.58 -15.56 26.25
CA VAL A 90 23.17 -16.90 25.79
C VAL A 90 24.30 -17.88 26.03
N LYS A 91 23.98 -19.11 26.42
CA LYS A 91 24.90 -20.26 26.39
C LYS A 91 24.22 -21.50 25.79
N LEU A 92 25.01 -22.33 25.16
CA LEU A 92 24.60 -23.64 24.63
C LEU A 92 25.20 -24.74 25.50
N GLU A 93 24.38 -25.71 25.89
CA GLU A 93 24.81 -26.96 26.52
C GLU A 93 24.22 -28.15 25.74
N GLY A 94 25.01 -28.71 24.83
CA GLY A 94 24.50 -29.68 23.85
C GLY A 94 23.52 -29.03 22.89
N ASP A 95 22.29 -29.49 22.85
CA ASP A 95 21.20 -28.92 22.06
C ASP A 95 20.36 -27.91 22.87
N ASP A 96 20.62 -27.75 24.17
CA ASP A 96 19.84 -26.86 25.03
C ASP A 96 20.37 -25.42 24.99
N VAL A 97 19.46 -24.46 24.75
CA VAL A 97 19.69 -23.02 24.75
C VAL A 97 19.25 -22.41 26.08
N PHE A 98 20.16 -21.71 26.74
CA PHE A 98 19.90 -21.02 28.01
C PHE A 98 20.08 -19.51 27.84
N VAL A 99 19.22 -18.73 28.47
CA VAL A 99 19.30 -17.26 28.53
C VAL A 99 19.41 -16.80 29.99
N ASP A 100 20.24 -15.78 30.23
CA ASP A 100 20.31 -15.08 31.50
C ASP A 100 19.67 -13.69 31.35
N MET A 101 18.48 -13.51 31.96
CA MET A 101 17.70 -12.27 31.86
C MET A 101 18.32 -11.07 32.59
N GLU A 102 19.21 -11.31 33.51
CA GLU A 102 19.86 -10.26 34.31
C GLU A 102 21.17 -9.79 33.67
N ARG A 103 21.77 -10.61 32.82
CA ARG A 103 23.09 -10.35 32.22
C ARG A 103 22.95 -9.93 30.75
N PRO A 104 23.41 -8.71 30.37
CA PRO A 104 23.47 -8.35 28.96
C PRO A 104 24.47 -9.22 28.20
N ALA A 105 24.29 -9.39 26.90
CA ALA A 105 25.29 -10.04 26.05
C ALA A 105 26.63 -9.31 26.17
N ALA A 106 27.74 -10.05 26.26
CA ALA A 106 29.05 -9.44 26.27
C ALA A 106 29.27 -8.69 24.94
N SER A 107 29.58 -7.40 24.99
CA SER A 107 29.95 -6.65 23.80
C SER A 107 31.17 -7.28 23.14
N ALA A 108 30.98 -7.89 21.99
CA ALA A 108 32.10 -8.31 21.16
C ALA A 108 32.80 -7.05 20.66
N GLN A 109 34.03 -6.82 21.12
CA GLN A 109 34.92 -5.85 20.52
C GLN A 109 35.09 -6.22 19.06
N VAL A 110 34.63 -5.34 18.15
CA VAL A 110 34.82 -5.49 16.71
C VAL A 110 36.30 -5.32 16.43
N ALA A 111 37.04 -6.43 16.33
CA ALA A 111 38.33 -6.45 15.67
C ALA A 111 38.09 -6.33 14.18
N ALA A 112 38.49 -5.20 13.61
CA ALA A 112 38.60 -5.05 12.16
C ALA A 112 39.63 -6.06 11.65
N ASN A 113 39.18 -7.09 10.93
CA ASN A 113 40.07 -7.92 10.15
C ASN A 113 39.50 -8.19 8.77
N ALA A 114 40.39 -7.93 7.82
CA ALA A 114 40.35 -7.97 6.40
C ALA A 114 39.55 -9.15 5.80
N ALA A 115 38.94 -8.86 4.67
CA ALA A 115 38.32 -9.83 3.77
C ALA A 115 39.35 -10.88 3.29
N PRO A 116 39.00 -12.15 3.20
CA PRO A 116 39.77 -13.11 2.43
C PRO A 116 39.35 -13.10 0.95
N ASP A 117 40.34 -12.89 0.11
CA ASP A 117 40.34 -13.12 -1.33
C ASP A 117 39.66 -14.46 -1.68
N ARG A 118 38.57 -14.42 -2.44
CA ARG A 118 38.07 -15.60 -3.12
C ARG A 118 38.58 -15.60 -4.57
N LYS A 119 39.57 -16.45 -4.78
CA LYS A 119 40.05 -16.83 -6.10
C LYS A 119 38.90 -17.43 -6.91
N ALA A 120 38.64 -16.83 -8.07
CA ALA A 120 37.84 -17.42 -9.13
C ALA A 120 38.57 -18.62 -9.70
N GLY A 121 37.90 -19.76 -9.76
CA GLY A 121 38.36 -20.96 -10.43
C GLY A 121 37.19 -21.81 -10.84
N GLY A 122 36.81 -21.73 -12.11
CA GLY A 122 35.75 -22.56 -12.68
C GLY A 122 35.53 -22.19 -14.14
N GLY A 123 36.33 -22.78 -15.04
CA GLY A 123 36.28 -22.53 -16.45
C GLY A 123 34.96 -22.94 -17.08
N ILE A 124 34.43 -22.04 -17.88
CA ILE A 124 33.31 -22.30 -18.79
C ILE A 124 33.91 -23.02 -20.02
N ARG A 125 33.46 -24.25 -20.25
CA ARG A 125 33.71 -24.95 -21.51
C ARG A 125 32.87 -24.27 -22.60
N ALA A 126 33.51 -23.88 -23.69
CA ALA A 126 32.87 -23.46 -24.92
C ALA A 126 32.01 -24.60 -25.48
N ALA A 127 30.75 -24.31 -25.77
CA ALA A 127 29.90 -25.18 -26.57
C ALA A 127 30.20 -24.93 -28.06
N GLU A 128 30.36 -26.02 -28.78
CA GLU A 128 30.65 -26.07 -30.21
C GLU A 128 29.48 -25.53 -31.04
N GLU A 129 29.88 -24.89 -32.17
CA GLU A 129 28.98 -24.47 -33.25
C GLU A 129 28.25 -25.68 -33.86
N GLY A 130 26.92 -25.58 -33.96
CA GLY A 130 26.15 -26.54 -34.72
C GLY A 130 24.66 -26.29 -34.64
N ASP A 131 24.09 -25.93 -35.79
CA ASP A 131 22.68 -25.86 -36.19
C ASP A 131 22.00 -24.49 -36.13
N GLN A 132 22.08 -23.82 -37.29
CA GLN A 132 21.13 -22.80 -37.71
C GLN A 132 19.73 -23.43 -37.80
N VAL A 133 18.85 -23.11 -36.86
CA VAL A 133 17.43 -23.34 -37.04
C VAL A 133 16.87 -22.25 -37.93
N ASP A 134 16.48 -22.63 -39.12
CA ASP A 134 15.75 -21.83 -40.10
C ASP A 134 14.41 -21.36 -39.46
N ILE A 135 14.34 -20.09 -39.07
CA ILE A 135 13.10 -19.48 -38.62
C ILE A 135 12.27 -19.14 -39.87
N GLY A 136 11.72 -20.18 -40.48
CA GLY A 136 10.73 -20.07 -41.55
C GLY A 136 9.54 -19.30 -41.05
N LYS A 137 9.30 -18.17 -41.68
CA LYS A 137 8.07 -17.33 -41.75
C LYS A 137 6.92 -17.84 -40.90
N ILE A 138 6.84 -17.41 -39.67
CA ILE A 138 5.59 -17.38 -38.93
C ILE A 138 4.78 -16.25 -39.54
N GLY A 139 3.78 -16.62 -40.33
CA GLY A 139 2.82 -15.68 -40.88
C GLY A 139 2.16 -14.92 -39.71
N THR A 140 2.35 -13.61 -39.70
CA THR A 140 1.59 -12.72 -38.85
C THR A 140 0.11 -12.85 -39.26
N VAL A 141 -0.64 -13.66 -38.53
CA VAL A 141 -2.10 -13.54 -38.50
C VAL A 141 -2.35 -12.24 -37.73
N ASN A 142 -2.67 -11.18 -38.46
CA ASN A 142 -3.26 -9.97 -37.88
C ASN A 142 -4.66 -10.33 -37.35
N ALA A 143 -4.73 -11.04 -36.23
CA ALA A 143 -5.92 -11.10 -35.43
C ALA A 143 -6.01 -9.78 -34.69
N ASP A 144 -7.10 -9.02 -34.93
CA ASP A 144 -7.42 -7.84 -34.15
C ASP A 144 -7.35 -8.22 -32.66
N PRO A 145 -6.44 -7.61 -31.86
CA PRO A 145 -6.25 -7.99 -30.46
C PRO A 145 -7.54 -7.86 -29.65
N GLU A 146 -8.44 -6.92 -30.00
CA GLU A 146 -9.73 -6.75 -29.35
C GLU A 146 -10.71 -7.89 -29.67
N LEU A 147 -10.73 -8.38 -30.90
CA LEU A 147 -11.62 -9.50 -31.30
C LEU A 147 -11.21 -10.84 -30.65
N SER A 148 -9.93 -11.00 -30.27
CA SER A 148 -9.45 -12.19 -29.57
C SER A 148 -9.85 -12.23 -28.09
N LEU A 149 -9.94 -11.09 -27.42
CA LEU A 149 -10.28 -10.99 -26.01
C LEU A 149 -11.76 -11.32 -25.75
N THR A 150 -12.68 -10.78 -26.52
CA THR A 150 -14.12 -11.06 -26.36
C THR A 150 -14.49 -12.52 -26.58
N LYS A 151 -13.67 -13.28 -27.32
CA LYS A 151 -13.83 -14.73 -27.47
C LYS A 151 -13.29 -15.53 -26.29
N ARG A 152 -12.27 -15.01 -25.60
CA ARG A 152 -11.62 -15.67 -24.46
C ARG A 152 -12.33 -15.37 -23.15
N TYR A 153 -12.77 -14.13 -22.96
CA TYR A 153 -13.37 -13.64 -21.73
C TYR A 153 -14.86 -13.38 -21.91
N VAL A 154 -15.66 -14.40 -21.63
CA VAL A 154 -17.12 -14.33 -21.77
C VAL A 154 -17.73 -13.98 -20.42
N TRP A 155 -18.44 -12.85 -20.37
CA TRP A 155 -19.19 -12.48 -19.18
C TRP A 155 -20.45 -13.36 -19.04
N PRO A 156 -20.83 -13.74 -17.78
CA PRO A 156 -22.04 -14.54 -17.55
C PRO A 156 -23.31 -13.89 -18.10
N VAL A 157 -24.26 -14.74 -18.52
CA VAL A 157 -25.55 -14.28 -19.11
C VAL A 157 -26.41 -13.51 -18.12
N GLU A 158 -26.23 -13.71 -16.82
CA GLU A 158 -26.87 -12.98 -15.73
C GLU A 158 -26.38 -11.52 -15.61
N GLY A 159 -25.39 -11.13 -16.40
CA GLY A 159 -24.87 -9.78 -16.44
C GLY A 159 -24.10 -9.41 -15.16
N LEU A 160 -24.27 -8.16 -14.69
CA LEU A 160 -23.53 -7.59 -13.56
C LEU A 160 -23.83 -8.25 -12.20
N THR A 161 -24.79 -9.14 -12.12
CA THR A 161 -25.11 -9.90 -10.89
C THR A 161 -24.22 -11.12 -10.68
N ARG A 162 -23.39 -11.44 -11.68
CA ARG A 162 -22.39 -12.49 -11.66
C ARG A 162 -21.07 -11.95 -12.18
N ILE A 163 -20.01 -12.05 -11.36
CA ILE A 163 -18.68 -11.61 -11.74
C ILE A 163 -17.80 -12.84 -11.88
N PRO A 164 -17.17 -13.07 -13.04
CA PRO A 164 -16.31 -14.22 -13.24
C PRO A 164 -14.97 -14.03 -12.55
N ASP A 165 -14.42 -15.10 -11.97
CA ASP A 165 -13.20 -15.05 -11.15
C ASP A 165 -11.95 -14.67 -11.96
N TRP A 166 -11.95 -14.88 -13.29
CA TRP A 166 -10.85 -14.43 -14.15
C TRP A 166 -10.64 -12.89 -14.12
N VAL A 167 -11.65 -12.11 -13.74
CA VAL A 167 -11.53 -10.65 -13.51
C VAL A 167 -10.42 -10.33 -12.47
N TYR A 168 -10.20 -11.24 -11.53
CA TYR A 168 -9.27 -11.02 -10.40
C TYR A 168 -8.01 -11.88 -10.48
N THR A 169 -8.02 -12.91 -11.33
CA THR A 169 -6.96 -13.94 -11.30
C THR A 169 -6.15 -14.01 -12.58
N ASP A 170 -6.63 -13.44 -13.69
CA ASP A 170 -5.95 -13.57 -14.99
C ASP A 170 -4.89 -12.47 -15.18
N GLN A 171 -3.66 -12.92 -15.53
CA GLN A 171 -2.52 -12.03 -15.75
C GLN A 171 -2.74 -11.09 -16.96
N THR A 172 -3.38 -11.55 -18.03
CA THR A 172 -3.64 -10.73 -19.22
C THR A 172 -4.65 -9.62 -18.93
N ILE A 173 -5.65 -9.91 -18.10
CA ILE A 173 -6.61 -8.90 -17.62
C ILE A 173 -5.88 -7.87 -16.78
N TYR A 174 -5.03 -8.28 -15.84
CA TYR A 174 -4.23 -7.37 -15.05
C TYR A 174 -3.35 -6.45 -15.91
N GLU A 175 -2.63 -6.99 -16.88
CA GLU A 175 -1.78 -6.19 -17.78
C GLU A 175 -2.59 -5.17 -18.58
N ARG A 176 -3.79 -5.56 -19.04
CA ARG A 176 -4.70 -4.66 -19.72
C ARG A 176 -5.28 -3.58 -18.79
N GLU A 177 -5.54 -3.88 -17.52
CA GLU A 177 -5.93 -2.88 -16.52
C GLU A 177 -4.84 -1.82 -16.32
N ILE A 178 -3.58 -2.23 -16.29
CA ILE A 178 -2.48 -1.27 -16.20
C ILE A 178 -2.48 -0.35 -17.42
N GLU A 179 -2.61 -0.90 -18.63
CA GLU A 179 -2.62 -0.13 -19.87
C GLU A 179 -3.85 0.80 -19.98
N LYS A 180 -5.06 0.25 -19.78
CA LYS A 180 -6.32 0.94 -20.07
C LYS A 180 -6.80 1.83 -18.95
N ILE A 181 -6.54 1.44 -17.69
CA ILE A 181 -7.01 2.13 -16.50
C ILE A 181 -5.91 3.05 -15.94
N PHE A 182 -4.83 2.48 -15.39
CA PHE A 182 -3.83 3.28 -14.69
C PHE A 182 -3.01 4.18 -15.63
N HIS A 183 -2.65 3.70 -16.83
CA HIS A 183 -1.97 4.50 -17.84
C HIS A 183 -2.94 5.11 -18.86
N GLY A 184 -4.23 4.78 -18.75
CA GLY A 184 -5.31 5.29 -19.60
C GLY A 184 -5.82 6.68 -19.17
N ARG A 185 -7.07 6.96 -19.57
CA ARG A 185 -7.74 8.25 -19.32
C ARG A 185 -8.29 8.34 -17.89
N THR A 186 -7.39 8.29 -16.90
CA THR A 186 -7.71 8.38 -15.48
C THR A 186 -6.81 9.38 -14.76
N TRP A 187 -7.35 10.02 -13.72
CA TRP A 187 -6.58 10.77 -12.75
C TRP A 187 -6.17 9.85 -11.59
N ASN A 188 -4.88 9.59 -11.47
CA ASN A 188 -4.33 8.80 -10.38
C ASN A 188 -3.87 9.72 -9.25
N TYR A 189 -4.28 9.45 -8.03
CA TYR A 189 -3.73 10.08 -6.83
C TYR A 189 -2.26 9.71 -6.68
N VAL A 190 -1.42 10.71 -6.37
CA VAL A 190 0.02 10.49 -6.21
C VAL A 190 0.58 11.05 -4.90
N ALA A 191 0.02 12.14 -4.34
CA ALA A 191 0.48 12.72 -3.07
C ALA A 191 -0.55 13.71 -2.50
N LEU A 192 -0.37 14.09 -1.24
CA LEU A 192 -0.88 15.34 -0.70
C LEU A 192 0.16 16.45 -0.92
N GLU A 193 -0.29 17.66 -1.21
CA GLU A 193 0.59 18.81 -1.44
C GLU A 193 1.47 19.12 -0.23
N CYS A 194 0.97 18.84 0.99
CA CYS A 194 1.71 19.03 2.22
C CYS A 194 2.90 18.06 2.40
N GLU A 195 3.02 17.03 1.56
CA GLU A 195 4.17 16.11 1.56
C GLU A 195 5.38 16.69 0.83
N VAL A 196 5.16 17.73 -0.02
CA VAL A 196 6.22 18.42 -0.77
C VAL A 196 6.07 19.95 -0.61
N PRO A 197 6.18 20.49 0.62
CA PRO A 197 5.85 21.89 0.92
C PRO A 197 6.86 22.93 0.37
N LYS A 198 8.13 22.55 0.16
CA LYS A 198 9.22 23.46 -0.22
C LYS A 198 9.80 23.08 -1.57
N VAL A 199 10.39 24.05 -2.24
CA VAL A 199 11.18 23.82 -3.47
C VAL A 199 12.23 22.74 -3.24
N GLY A 200 12.28 21.77 -4.14
CA GLY A 200 13.15 20.60 -4.07
C GLY A 200 12.63 19.44 -3.23
N ASP A 201 11.57 19.65 -2.42
CA ASP A 201 10.94 18.53 -1.71
C ASP A 201 10.35 17.55 -2.71
N PHE A 202 10.59 16.27 -2.47
CA PHE A 202 10.06 15.19 -3.29
C PHE A 202 9.54 14.04 -2.46
N ILE A 203 8.62 13.27 -3.06
CA ILE A 203 8.15 11.99 -2.53
C ILE A 203 8.04 10.97 -3.67
N ARG A 204 8.44 9.72 -3.40
CA ARG A 204 8.21 8.59 -4.31
C ARG A 204 6.77 8.10 -4.18
N SER A 205 6.12 7.98 -5.32
CA SER A 205 4.76 7.49 -5.45
C SER A 205 4.64 6.48 -6.59
N ASN A 206 3.41 6.15 -6.98
CA ASN A 206 3.13 5.22 -8.06
C ASN A 206 1.91 5.66 -8.88
N VAL A 207 1.91 5.31 -10.16
CA VAL A 207 0.72 5.29 -11.02
C VAL A 207 0.55 3.84 -11.51
N GLY A 208 -0.48 3.15 -11.01
CA GLY A 208 -0.48 1.70 -11.08
C GLY A 208 0.79 1.12 -10.45
N PRO A 209 1.46 0.13 -11.06
CA PRO A 209 2.73 -0.39 -10.57
C PRO A 209 3.92 0.51 -10.89
N THR A 210 3.77 1.49 -11.80
CA THR A 210 4.87 2.32 -12.28
C THR A 210 5.33 3.32 -11.24
N PRO A 211 6.61 3.30 -10.81
CA PRO A 211 7.14 4.24 -9.84
C PRO A 211 7.26 5.64 -10.45
N VAL A 212 6.82 6.65 -9.71
CA VAL A 212 6.92 8.07 -10.06
C VAL A 212 7.52 8.87 -8.92
N VAL A 213 8.05 10.04 -9.24
CA VAL A 213 8.52 11.04 -8.27
C VAL A 213 7.67 12.28 -8.40
N VAL A 214 7.06 12.68 -7.28
CA VAL A 214 6.34 13.95 -7.12
C VAL A 214 7.32 14.95 -6.54
N VAL A 215 7.50 16.11 -7.14
CA VAL A 215 8.49 17.10 -6.73
C VAL A 215 7.97 18.51 -6.84
N ARG A 216 8.34 19.39 -5.89
CA ARG A 216 8.07 20.85 -5.94
C ARG A 216 9.18 21.54 -6.72
N ALA A 217 8.85 22.13 -7.85
CA ALA A 217 9.81 22.87 -8.67
C ALA A 217 10.08 24.31 -8.18
N ASP A 218 11.05 24.97 -8.80
CA ASP A 218 11.53 26.31 -8.44
C ASP A 218 10.46 27.40 -8.54
N ASP A 219 9.50 27.24 -9.45
CA ASP A 219 8.36 28.16 -9.63
C ASP A 219 7.17 27.84 -8.69
N GLY A 220 7.35 26.88 -7.78
CA GLY A 220 6.33 26.42 -6.85
C GLY A 220 5.32 25.43 -7.45
N SER A 221 5.42 25.09 -8.74
CA SER A 221 4.59 24.05 -9.36
C SER A 221 4.97 22.66 -8.86
N ILE A 222 4.01 21.74 -8.91
CA ILE A 222 4.27 20.32 -8.66
C ILE A 222 4.45 19.61 -10.01
N ASN A 223 5.54 18.85 -10.13
CA ASN A 223 5.79 18.00 -11.26
C ASN A 223 5.75 16.53 -10.84
N VAL A 224 5.33 15.67 -11.75
CA VAL A 224 5.36 14.22 -11.59
C VAL A 224 6.10 13.63 -12.77
N VAL A 225 7.14 12.86 -12.48
CA VAL A 225 7.98 12.21 -13.50
C VAL A 225 8.09 10.72 -13.21
N GLU A 226 8.19 9.90 -14.26
CA GLU A 226 8.55 8.49 -14.06
C GLU A 226 9.90 8.38 -13.37
N ASN A 227 10.00 7.52 -12.37
CA ASN A 227 11.27 7.20 -11.71
C ASN A 227 12.11 6.24 -12.57
N ARG A 228 12.42 6.69 -13.77
CA ARG A 228 13.13 5.90 -14.79
C ARG A 228 14.07 6.78 -15.60
N CYS A 229 15.37 6.57 -15.42
CA CYS A 229 16.40 7.29 -16.16
C CYS A 229 16.29 7.05 -17.68
N SER A 230 16.28 8.13 -18.46
CA SER A 230 16.18 8.04 -19.94
C SER A 230 17.37 7.37 -20.62
N HIS A 231 18.52 7.21 -19.92
CA HIS A 231 19.69 6.55 -20.48
C HIS A 231 19.52 5.02 -20.57
N ARG A 232 19.39 4.34 -19.42
CA ARG A 232 19.32 2.86 -19.35
C ARG A 232 18.31 2.38 -18.32
N ALA A 233 17.22 3.12 -18.16
CA ALA A 233 16.05 2.75 -17.40
C ALA A 233 16.25 2.49 -15.88
N ALA A 234 17.39 2.90 -15.31
CA ALA A 234 17.61 2.77 -13.87
C ALA A 234 16.63 3.66 -13.10
N GLU A 235 16.08 3.17 -11.99
CA GLU A 235 15.41 4.03 -11.00
C GLU A 235 16.43 5.02 -10.44
N PHE A 236 16.21 6.31 -10.67
CA PHE A 236 17.19 7.33 -10.26
C PHE A 236 16.94 7.83 -8.83
N CYS A 237 15.70 7.85 -8.38
CA CYS A 237 15.32 8.24 -7.02
C CYS A 237 15.06 6.98 -6.19
N ARG A 238 15.90 6.71 -5.20
CA ARG A 238 15.79 5.52 -4.33
C ARG A 238 15.21 5.84 -2.96
N GLU A 239 15.34 7.08 -2.51
CA GLU A 239 14.79 7.55 -1.25
C GLU A 239 13.28 7.72 -1.34
N LEU A 240 12.56 7.47 -0.24
CA LEU A 240 11.09 7.62 -0.18
C LEU A 240 10.67 9.08 -0.28
N SER A 241 11.42 9.97 0.34
CA SER A 241 11.21 11.43 0.32
C SER A 241 12.51 12.15 0.65
N GLY A 242 12.57 13.42 0.36
CA GLY A 242 13.74 14.25 0.69
C GLY A 242 13.65 15.62 0.05
N ASN A 243 14.79 16.34 0.02
CA ASN A 243 14.93 17.62 -0.67
C ASN A 243 16.19 17.61 -1.52
N VAL A 244 16.06 17.93 -2.78
CA VAL A 244 17.17 17.95 -3.76
C VAL A 244 17.11 19.21 -4.61
N LYS A 245 18.26 19.58 -5.17
CA LYS A 245 18.34 20.63 -6.22
C LYS A 245 18.20 20.06 -7.62
N GLU A 246 18.62 18.83 -7.80
CA GLU A 246 18.55 18.06 -9.03
C GLU A 246 18.53 16.57 -8.71
N PHE A 247 18.03 15.74 -9.60
CA PHE A 247 18.08 14.28 -9.48
C PHE A 247 19.29 13.75 -10.25
N VAL A 248 20.12 12.96 -9.59
CA VAL A 248 21.30 12.33 -10.22
C VAL A 248 21.12 10.82 -10.27
N CYS A 249 21.13 10.26 -11.47
CA CYS A 249 21.04 8.81 -11.66
C CYS A 249 22.25 8.11 -11.05
N PRO A 250 22.07 7.13 -10.16
CA PRO A 250 23.19 6.47 -9.46
C PRO A 250 24.05 5.61 -10.38
N TYR A 251 23.57 5.28 -11.60
CA TYR A 251 24.28 4.39 -12.51
C TYR A 251 25.36 5.12 -13.33
N HIS A 252 24.98 6.18 -14.08
CA HIS A 252 25.91 6.91 -14.94
C HIS A 252 25.91 8.42 -14.67
N GLN A 253 25.35 8.85 -13.54
CA GLN A 253 25.30 10.24 -13.08
C GLN A 253 24.65 11.24 -14.07
N TRP A 254 23.75 10.77 -14.95
CA TRP A 254 22.89 11.68 -15.69
C TRP A 254 22.08 12.47 -14.71
N SER A 255 22.07 13.80 -14.82
CA SER A 255 21.34 14.66 -13.92
C SER A 255 20.14 15.30 -14.60
N TYR A 256 19.08 15.47 -13.80
CA TYR A 256 17.81 16.03 -14.24
C TYR A 256 17.38 17.14 -13.30
N ASP A 257 16.87 18.24 -13.85
CA ASP A 257 16.30 19.30 -13.04
C ASP A 257 14.97 18.85 -12.38
N LEU A 258 14.40 19.71 -11.52
CA LEU A 258 13.15 19.42 -10.80
C LEU A 258 11.91 19.32 -11.72
N ARG A 259 12.05 19.67 -13.00
CA ARG A 259 11.03 19.48 -14.04
C ARG A 259 11.26 18.25 -14.90
N GLY A 260 12.34 17.51 -14.64
CA GLY A 260 12.71 16.31 -15.38
C GLY A 260 13.44 16.58 -16.69
N ASN A 261 13.92 17.81 -16.96
CA ASN A 261 14.77 18.05 -18.11
C ASN A 261 16.16 17.46 -17.84
N LEU A 262 16.79 16.88 -18.88
CA LEU A 262 18.17 16.41 -18.79
C LEU A 262 19.12 17.60 -18.68
N ALA A 263 19.73 17.80 -17.51
CA ALA A 263 20.63 18.89 -17.21
C ALA A 263 22.09 18.54 -17.54
N GLY A 264 22.54 17.32 -17.20
CA GLY A 264 23.95 16.94 -17.36
C GLY A 264 24.17 15.50 -17.81
N VAL A 265 25.19 15.32 -18.64
CA VAL A 265 25.68 14.02 -19.10
C VAL A 265 27.19 13.98 -18.89
N PRO A 266 27.71 13.16 -17.95
CA PRO A 266 29.15 13.02 -17.73
C PRO A 266 29.87 12.58 -19.01
N PHE A 267 31.04 13.15 -19.22
CA PHE A 267 31.89 12.86 -20.39
C PHE A 267 31.19 13.04 -21.75
N ARG A 268 30.21 13.95 -21.85
CA ARG A 268 29.47 14.21 -23.10
C ARG A 268 30.40 14.46 -24.30
N ARG A 269 31.52 15.15 -24.08
CA ARG A 269 32.51 15.47 -25.15
C ARG A 269 33.66 14.45 -25.23
N GLY A 270 33.54 13.31 -24.52
CA GLY A 270 34.60 12.34 -24.41
C GLY A 270 35.75 12.77 -23.50
N VAL A 271 36.82 12.02 -23.49
CA VAL A 271 38.06 12.30 -22.75
C VAL A 271 39.23 12.24 -23.73
N ASN A 272 40.06 13.27 -23.72
CA ASN A 272 41.22 13.38 -24.66
C ASN A 272 40.83 13.23 -26.13
N GLY A 273 39.69 13.75 -26.54
CA GLY A 273 39.19 13.69 -27.92
C GLY A 273 38.67 12.33 -28.35
N LYS A 274 38.47 11.38 -27.42
CA LYS A 274 37.95 10.04 -27.70
C LYS A 274 36.65 9.76 -26.96
N GLY A 275 35.73 9.07 -27.61
CA GLY A 275 34.39 8.73 -27.03
C GLY A 275 33.48 9.95 -26.94
N GLY A 276 32.51 9.88 -26.04
CA GLY A 276 31.49 10.91 -25.83
C GLY A 276 30.18 10.62 -26.58
N MET A 277 29.24 11.53 -26.47
CA MET A 277 27.97 11.47 -27.20
C MET A 277 28.16 11.93 -28.65
N PRO A 278 27.28 11.53 -29.57
CA PRO A 278 27.24 12.08 -30.94
C PRO A 278 27.15 13.61 -30.93
N ALA A 279 27.66 14.25 -31.96
CA ALA A 279 27.72 15.72 -32.07
C ALA A 279 26.31 16.37 -32.08
N ASP A 280 25.31 15.64 -32.56
CA ASP A 280 23.89 16.02 -32.64
C ASP A 280 23.07 15.65 -31.41
N PHE A 281 23.72 15.12 -30.36
CA PHE A 281 23.01 14.77 -29.13
C PHE A 281 22.42 16.01 -28.45
N ASP A 282 21.09 16.03 -28.33
CA ASP A 282 20.34 17.12 -27.72
C ASP A 282 19.71 16.71 -26.40
N ASN A 283 20.12 17.35 -25.31
CA ASN A 283 19.59 17.10 -23.98
C ASN A 283 18.05 17.26 -23.91
N ALA A 284 17.49 18.21 -24.69
CA ALA A 284 16.05 18.50 -24.67
C ALA A 284 15.19 17.28 -25.09
N GLN A 285 15.77 16.35 -25.86
CA GLN A 285 15.07 15.15 -26.31
C GLN A 285 15.18 13.97 -25.34
N HIS A 286 15.96 14.11 -24.27
CA HIS A 286 16.29 13.01 -23.35
C HIS A 286 15.93 13.32 -21.89
N GLY A 287 14.92 14.14 -21.67
CA GLY A 287 14.34 14.35 -20.34
C GLY A 287 13.62 13.11 -19.80
N LEU A 288 13.25 13.15 -18.54
CA LEU A 288 12.37 12.15 -17.91
C LEU A 288 10.96 12.24 -18.52
N LEU A 289 10.24 11.14 -18.54
CA LEU A 289 8.83 11.16 -18.92
C LEU A 289 8.04 11.90 -17.85
N ARG A 290 7.32 12.95 -18.26
CA ARG A 290 6.50 13.79 -17.38
C ARG A 290 5.03 13.45 -17.56
N LEU A 291 4.35 13.30 -16.44
CA LEU A 291 2.91 13.09 -16.41
C LEU A 291 2.18 14.46 -16.43
N ASN A 292 0.94 14.45 -16.87
CA ASN A 292 0.00 15.54 -16.67
C ASN A 292 -0.39 15.63 -15.20
N VAL A 293 -0.38 16.82 -14.59
CA VAL A 293 -0.59 17.02 -13.16
C VAL A 293 -1.72 18.01 -12.92
N THR A 294 -2.58 17.70 -11.97
CA THR A 294 -3.57 18.64 -11.42
C THR A 294 -3.58 18.55 -9.91
N THR A 295 -3.88 19.67 -9.26
CA THR A 295 -4.02 19.74 -7.80
C THR A 295 -5.35 20.37 -7.46
N HIS A 296 -6.11 19.72 -6.56
CA HIS A 296 -7.36 20.26 -6.05
C HIS A 296 -7.42 20.13 -4.53
N ARG A 297 -7.61 21.26 -3.82
CA ARG A 297 -7.69 21.31 -2.35
C ARG A 297 -6.50 20.61 -1.63
N GLY A 298 -5.31 20.67 -2.22
CA GLY A 298 -4.10 20.08 -1.66
C GLY A 298 -3.91 18.57 -1.95
N VAL A 299 -4.74 17.99 -2.81
CA VAL A 299 -4.60 16.61 -3.29
C VAL A 299 -4.06 16.62 -4.71
N VAL A 300 -2.96 15.90 -4.95
CA VAL A 300 -2.22 15.89 -6.21
C VAL A 300 -2.58 14.63 -7.01
N PHE A 301 -2.95 14.86 -8.26
CA PHE A 301 -3.28 13.80 -9.22
C PHE A 301 -2.37 13.88 -10.44
N ALA A 302 -2.11 12.72 -11.04
CA ALA A 302 -1.32 12.62 -12.26
C ALA A 302 -1.98 11.68 -13.27
N SER A 303 -1.73 11.94 -14.57
CA SER A 303 -2.20 11.12 -15.67
C SER A 303 -1.12 11.01 -16.76
N TYR A 304 -1.04 9.85 -17.41
CA TYR A 304 -0.23 9.67 -18.62
C TYR A 304 -0.84 10.39 -19.84
N VAL A 305 -2.15 10.65 -19.80
CA VAL A 305 -2.88 11.31 -20.89
C VAL A 305 -2.84 12.82 -20.70
N ARG A 306 -2.40 13.55 -21.74
CA ARG A 306 -2.25 15.01 -21.67
C ARG A 306 -3.55 15.78 -21.78
N ASP A 307 -4.47 15.31 -22.62
CA ASP A 307 -5.78 15.93 -22.89
C ASP A 307 -6.89 15.35 -22.00
N MET A 308 -6.62 15.25 -20.71
CA MET A 308 -7.60 14.81 -19.72
C MET A 308 -8.71 15.84 -19.54
N GLU A 309 -9.91 15.33 -19.24
CA GLU A 309 -10.99 16.15 -18.69
C GLU A 309 -10.54 16.83 -17.38
N SER A 310 -11.19 17.91 -16.96
CA SER A 310 -10.90 18.53 -15.67
C SER A 310 -11.11 17.53 -14.54
N LEU A 311 -10.38 17.69 -13.43
CA LEU A 311 -10.60 16.81 -12.27
C LEU A 311 -12.03 16.92 -11.73
N GLN A 312 -12.61 18.12 -11.80
CA GLN A 312 -13.99 18.37 -11.35
C GLN A 312 -15.01 17.60 -12.21
N ASP A 313 -14.85 17.61 -13.54
CA ASP A 313 -15.68 16.84 -14.45
C ASP A 313 -15.45 15.34 -14.25
N TYR A 314 -14.19 14.92 -14.02
CA TYR A 314 -13.81 13.55 -13.74
C TYR A 314 -14.49 13.02 -12.47
N LEU A 315 -14.54 13.78 -11.39
CA LEU A 315 -15.19 13.40 -10.13
C LEU A 315 -16.72 13.43 -10.23
N GLY A 316 -17.27 14.30 -11.05
CA GLY A 316 -18.70 14.58 -11.09
C GLY A 316 -19.21 15.32 -9.85
N PRO A 317 -20.40 15.94 -9.92
CA PRO A 317 -20.85 16.89 -8.91
C PRO A 317 -21.07 16.28 -7.52
N GLU A 318 -21.60 15.05 -7.45
CA GLU A 318 -21.93 14.39 -6.20
C GLU A 318 -20.67 13.95 -5.45
N VAL A 319 -19.71 13.34 -6.14
CA VAL A 319 -18.44 12.90 -5.55
C VAL A 319 -17.55 14.08 -5.22
N LEU A 320 -17.50 15.11 -6.09
CA LEU A 320 -16.79 16.36 -5.83
C LEU A 320 -17.28 17.04 -4.55
N LYS A 321 -18.59 17.05 -4.31
CA LYS A 321 -19.17 17.60 -3.08
C LYS A 321 -18.63 16.92 -1.82
N GLU A 322 -18.58 15.59 -1.79
CA GLU A 322 -18.08 14.83 -0.64
C GLU A 322 -16.54 14.92 -0.51
N PHE A 323 -15.84 15.03 -1.64
CA PHE A 323 -14.41 15.33 -1.68
C PHE A 323 -14.12 16.69 -1.01
N GLU A 324 -14.82 17.75 -1.42
CA GLU A 324 -14.65 19.10 -0.88
C GLU A 324 -15.17 19.25 0.54
N ALA A 325 -16.13 18.41 0.97
CA ALA A 325 -16.54 18.35 2.37
C ALA A 325 -15.44 17.81 3.30
N THR A 326 -14.52 17.00 2.78
CA THR A 326 -13.36 16.52 3.53
C THR A 326 -12.17 17.47 3.42
N PHE A 327 -11.88 17.96 2.19
CA PHE A 327 -10.85 18.95 1.92
C PHE A 327 -11.49 20.35 1.80
N ASP A 328 -12.00 20.88 2.91
CA ASP A 328 -12.86 22.05 3.01
C ASP A 328 -12.14 23.40 2.88
N GLY A 329 -10.85 23.38 2.53
CA GLY A 329 -9.98 24.53 2.37
C GLY A 329 -9.05 24.78 3.55
N ARG A 330 -9.22 24.05 4.67
CA ARG A 330 -8.18 23.97 5.69
C ARG A 330 -6.94 23.30 5.10
N LYS A 331 -5.76 23.75 5.49
CA LYS A 331 -4.51 23.18 4.98
C LYS A 331 -4.22 21.84 5.64
N PRO A 332 -4.08 20.75 4.88
CA PRO A 332 -3.70 19.46 5.41
C PRO A 332 -2.32 19.51 6.07
N ARG A 333 -2.19 18.80 7.18
CA ARG A 333 -0.94 18.53 7.90
C ARG A 333 -0.69 17.04 7.93
N LEU A 334 0.47 16.59 7.46
CA LEU A 334 0.86 15.19 7.52
C LEU A 334 1.01 14.73 8.99
N LEU A 335 0.38 13.60 9.33
CA LEU A 335 0.49 12.98 10.66
C LEU A 335 1.31 11.69 10.64
N GLY A 336 1.38 10.98 9.50
CA GLY A 336 2.15 9.76 9.37
C GLY A 336 1.66 8.86 8.25
N TYR A 337 2.32 7.70 8.14
CA TYR A 337 2.06 6.72 7.08
C TYR A 337 1.86 5.32 7.65
N TYR A 338 0.99 4.55 6.99
CA TYR A 338 1.00 3.10 7.06
C TYR A 338 1.22 2.53 5.65
N ARG A 339 1.92 1.42 5.57
CA ARG A 339 2.14 0.70 4.31
C ARG A 339 2.09 -0.79 4.59
N HIS A 340 1.36 -1.52 3.79
CA HIS A 340 1.28 -2.96 3.89
C HIS A 340 0.95 -3.58 2.53
N THR A 341 1.35 -4.82 2.34
CA THR A 341 1.02 -5.63 1.18
C THR A 341 -0.21 -6.47 1.50
N LEU A 342 -1.13 -6.53 0.55
CA LEU A 342 -2.36 -7.31 0.64
C LEU A 342 -2.34 -8.42 -0.42
N PRO A 343 -2.49 -9.69 -0.01
CA PRO A 343 -2.60 -10.82 -0.93
C PRO A 343 -4.02 -10.86 -1.51
N GLY A 344 -4.26 -10.07 -2.55
CA GLY A 344 -5.56 -9.97 -3.22
C GLY A 344 -5.48 -9.10 -4.47
N ASN A 345 -6.49 -9.18 -5.32
CA ASN A 345 -6.60 -8.28 -6.45
C ASN A 345 -6.99 -6.86 -5.98
N TRP A 346 -6.40 -5.84 -6.59
CA TRP A 346 -6.60 -4.45 -6.20
C TRP A 346 -8.08 -4.00 -6.22
N LYS A 347 -8.92 -4.58 -7.10
CA LYS A 347 -10.36 -4.28 -7.19
C LYS A 347 -11.14 -4.73 -5.96
N LEU A 348 -10.69 -5.80 -5.29
CA LEU A 348 -11.36 -6.29 -4.08
C LEU A 348 -11.39 -5.25 -2.97
N TYR A 349 -10.41 -4.35 -2.91
CA TYR A 349 -10.43 -3.27 -1.94
C TYR A 349 -11.46 -2.18 -2.29
N HIS A 350 -11.66 -1.91 -3.58
CA HIS A 350 -12.76 -1.04 -4.03
C HIS A 350 -14.13 -1.65 -3.74
N GLU A 351 -14.26 -2.96 -3.94
CA GLU A 351 -15.50 -3.69 -3.62
C GLU A 351 -15.78 -3.65 -2.12
N ASN A 352 -14.80 -3.96 -1.29
CA ASN A 352 -14.92 -3.93 0.15
C ASN A 352 -15.49 -2.57 0.63
N LEU A 353 -14.99 -1.45 0.11
CA LEU A 353 -15.50 -0.12 0.46
C LEU A 353 -16.82 0.27 -0.21
N LYS A 354 -17.27 -0.49 -1.21
CA LYS A 354 -18.57 -0.35 -1.86
C LYS A 354 -19.60 -1.37 -1.34
N ASP A 355 -19.18 -2.20 -0.39
CA ASP A 355 -19.97 -3.21 0.29
C ASP A 355 -20.14 -2.88 1.79
N PRO A 356 -21.03 -1.98 2.17
CA PRO A 356 -21.28 -1.71 3.58
C PRO A 356 -22.01 -2.85 4.30
N TYR A 357 -22.51 -3.83 3.57
CA TYR A 357 -23.16 -5.01 4.13
C TYR A 357 -22.22 -5.80 5.03
N HIS A 358 -20.98 -6.07 4.58
CA HIS A 358 -19.96 -6.76 5.41
C HIS A 358 -19.66 -5.97 6.68
N ALA A 359 -19.57 -4.63 6.61
CA ALA A 359 -19.22 -3.79 7.73
C ALA A 359 -20.20 -3.91 8.90
N THR A 360 -21.46 -4.24 8.62
CA THR A 360 -22.50 -4.47 9.66
C THR A 360 -22.48 -5.89 10.24
N LEU A 361 -21.67 -6.79 9.68
CA LEU A 361 -21.62 -8.22 10.04
C LEU A 361 -20.23 -8.68 10.47
N LEU A 362 -19.17 -8.16 9.84
CA LEU A 362 -17.78 -8.56 10.04
C LEU A 362 -17.14 -7.82 11.23
N HIS A 363 -17.30 -6.49 11.26
CA HIS A 363 -16.56 -5.65 12.20
C HIS A 363 -17.13 -5.73 13.63
N THR A 364 -16.52 -6.61 14.43
CA THR A 364 -16.88 -6.83 15.84
C THR A 364 -16.96 -5.52 16.62
N PHE A 365 -16.01 -4.61 16.40
CA PHE A 365 -15.96 -3.33 17.09
C PHE A 365 -17.14 -2.42 16.70
N LEU A 366 -17.39 -2.21 15.40
CA LEU A 366 -18.44 -1.32 14.92
C LEU A 366 -19.83 -1.75 15.39
N VAL A 367 -20.13 -3.06 15.29
CA VAL A 367 -21.45 -3.59 15.67
C VAL A 367 -21.62 -3.65 17.20
N THR A 368 -20.57 -3.99 17.94
CA THR A 368 -20.63 -4.11 19.41
C THR A 368 -20.85 -2.75 20.08
N PHE A 369 -20.17 -1.71 19.61
CA PHE A 369 -20.29 -0.37 20.16
C PHE A 369 -21.30 0.52 19.42
N GLY A 370 -22.01 -0.01 18.41
CA GLY A 370 -23.11 0.68 17.73
C GLY A 370 -22.65 1.84 16.85
N LEU A 371 -21.40 1.83 16.37
CA LEU A 371 -20.87 2.86 15.46
C LEU A 371 -21.45 2.75 14.06
N LEU A 372 -21.60 1.52 13.55
CA LEU A 372 -22.25 1.24 12.29
C LEU A 372 -23.25 0.11 12.47
N VAL A 373 -24.51 0.41 12.22
CA VAL A 373 -25.64 -0.51 12.33
C VAL A 373 -26.45 -0.43 11.05
N ALA A 374 -26.92 -1.56 10.54
CA ALA A 374 -27.66 -1.67 9.27
C ALA A 374 -28.87 -0.71 9.14
N GLY A 375 -29.44 -0.25 10.24
CA GLY A 375 -30.54 0.72 10.27
C GLY A 375 -30.15 2.18 10.39
N ASN A 376 -28.87 2.54 10.33
CA ASN A 376 -28.42 3.92 10.32
C ASN A 376 -28.86 4.63 9.03
N ARG A 377 -29.11 5.94 9.10
CA ARG A 377 -29.22 6.76 7.90
C ARG A 377 -27.90 6.66 7.13
N SER A 378 -27.96 6.26 5.88
CA SER A 378 -26.78 5.95 5.06
C SER A 378 -27.00 6.30 3.60
N LEU A 379 -25.90 6.35 2.86
CA LEU A 379 -25.86 6.56 1.43
C LEU A 379 -24.73 5.72 0.83
N MET A 380 -25.05 4.92 -0.17
CA MET A 380 -24.11 4.29 -1.08
C MET A 380 -24.23 5.00 -2.43
N LEU A 381 -23.48 6.07 -2.58
CA LEU A 381 -23.42 6.84 -3.81
C LEU A 381 -22.56 6.10 -4.86
N ALA A 382 -23.07 5.98 -6.08
CA ALA A 382 -22.27 5.75 -7.27
C ALA A 382 -22.44 6.97 -8.20
N ASP A 383 -21.35 7.50 -8.74
CA ASP A 383 -21.43 8.58 -9.73
C ASP A 383 -22.10 8.13 -11.02
N ALA A 384 -22.45 9.07 -11.88
CA ALA A 384 -23.19 8.77 -13.13
C ALA A 384 -22.45 7.80 -14.07
N THR A 385 -21.12 7.70 -13.95
CA THR A 385 -20.29 6.77 -14.76
C THR A 385 -20.11 5.40 -14.09
N GLY A 386 -20.39 5.29 -12.80
CA GLY A 386 -20.15 4.10 -11.99
C GLY A 386 -18.69 3.92 -11.53
N ARG A 387 -17.76 4.78 -11.97
CA ARG A 387 -16.32 4.65 -11.63
C ARG A 387 -16.02 5.04 -10.18
N HIS A 388 -16.71 6.05 -9.66
CA HIS A 388 -16.53 6.53 -8.31
C HIS A 388 -17.66 6.08 -7.39
N GLY A 389 -17.42 6.14 -6.08
CA GLY A 389 -18.44 5.89 -5.11
C GLY A 389 -18.15 6.54 -3.77
N VAL A 390 -19.20 6.76 -2.99
CA VAL A 390 -19.08 7.24 -1.61
C VAL A 390 -20.00 6.42 -0.72
N MET A 391 -19.41 5.72 0.22
CA MET A 391 -20.15 5.16 1.35
C MET A 391 -20.22 6.24 2.44
N ALA A 392 -21.42 6.54 2.91
CA ALA A 392 -21.64 7.48 3.98
C ALA A 392 -22.65 6.96 5.01
N SER A 393 -22.38 7.20 6.30
CA SER A 393 -23.28 6.84 7.39
C SER A 393 -23.31 7.95 8.42
N ALA A 394 -24.52 8.29 8.88
CA ALA A 394 -24.71 9.21 9.99
C ALA A 394 -24.43 8.51 11.34
N LYS A 395 -24.03 9.30 12.33
CA LYS A 395 -23.89 8.81 13.70
C LYS A 395 -25.20 8.19 14.17
N SER A 396 -25.13 7.00 14.75
CA SER A 396 -26.31 6.36 15.32
C SER A 396 -26.86 7.19 16.49
N GLU A 397 -28.14 7.54 16.40
CA GLU A 397 -28.88 8.15 17.53
C GLU A 397 -29.22 7.13 18.63
N ARG A 398 -29.11 5.84 18.31
CA ARG A 398 -29.44 4.73 19.20
C ARG A 398 -28.25 4.37 20.07
N LYS A 399 -28.45 4.46 21.39
CA LYS A 399 -27.42 4.07 22.39
C LYS A 399 -27.23 2.55 22.53
N SER A 400 -28.03 1.73 21.86
CA SER A 400 -27.93 0.27 21.92
C SER A 400 -28.46 -0.38 20.65
N VAL A 401 -27.77 -1.46 20.22
CA VAL A 401 -28.25 -2.36 19.17
C VAL A 401 -29.51 -3.09 19.66
N SER A 402 -30.53 -3.24 18.78
CA SER A 402 -31.77 -3.94 19.16
C SER A 402 -31.50 -5.41 19.48
N SER A 403 -32.34 -6.01 20.32
CA SER A 403 -32.19 -7.43 20.71
C SER A 403 -32.25 -8.39 19.54
N ASP A 404 -32.99 -8.06 18.47
CA ASP A 404 -33.15 -8.90 17.29
C ASP A 404 -31.93 -8.75 16.37
N ALA A 405 -31.44 -7.54 16.16
CA ALA A 405 -30.19 -7.32 15.42
C ALA A 405 -28.98 -8.01 16.10
N LYS A 406 -28.93 -8.01 17.44
CA LYS A 406 -27.86 -8.75 18.18
C LYS A 406 -27.87 -10.25 17.91
N LYS A 407 -29.04 -10.86 17.68
CA LYS A 407 -29.15 -12.31 17.41
C LYS A 407 -28.66 -12.67 16.01
N GLU A 408 -28.79 -11.75 15.06
CA GLU A 408 -28.37 -11.96 13.66
C GLU A 408 -26.87 -11.66 13.45
N MET A 409 -26.29 -10.79 14.26
CA MET A 409 -24.89 -10.39 14.15
C MET A 409 -23.97 -11.29 14.97
N ARG A 410 -23.37 -12.29 14.34
CA ARG A 410 -22.41 -13.21 15.00
C ARG A 410 -21.16 -12.51 15.56
N ALA A 411 -20.79 -11.36 14.99
CA ALA A 411 -19.68 -10.54 15.45
C ALA A 411 -19.96 -9.77 16.75
N TYR A 412 -21.23 -9.57 17.12
CA TYR A 412 -21.60 -8.86 18.35
C TYR A 412 -21.07 -9.57 19.60
N ARG A 413 -20.49 -8.80 20.53
CA ARG A 413 -19.95 -9.29 21.81
C ARG A 413 -20.59 -8.55 22.96
N ASP A 414 -21.50 -9.23 23.66
CA ASP A 414 -22.14 -8.67 24.85
C ASP A 414 -21.12 -8.55 26.00
N GLY A 415 -21.21 -7.47 26.76
CA GLY A 415 -20.32 -7.21 27.88
C GLY A 415 -18.91 -6.74 27.54
N MET A 416 -18.56 -6.57 26.26
CA MET A 416 -17.28 -5.97 25.87
C MET A 416 -17.24 -4.49 26.30
N THR A 417 -16.14 -4.10 26.92
CA THR A 417 -15.89 -2.71 27.36
C THR A 417 -14.56 -2.21 26.84
N LEU A 418 -14.46 -0.91 26.63
CA LEU A 418 -13.21 -0.27 26.19
C LEU A 418 -12.40 0.20 27.41
N ALA A 419 -11.13 -0.17 27.46
CA ALA A 419 -10.19 0.39 28.44
C ALA A 419 -9.95 1.88 28.19
N GLU A 420 -10.05 2.33 26.94
CA GLU A 420 -9.91 3.72 26.52
C GLU A 420 -11.20 4.19 25.80
N PRO A 421 -12.20 4.70 26.54
CA PRO A 421 -13.50 5.07 25.97
C PRO A 421 -13.43 6.26 24.99
N ARG A 422 -12.36 7.08 25.03
CA ARG A 422 -12.17 8.22 24.13
C ARG A 422 -12.02 7.82 22.65
N PHE A 423 -11.82 6.54 22.34
CA PHE A 423 -11.95 6.03 20.97
C PHE A 423 -13.33 6.30 20.34
N MET A 424 -14.36 6.40 21.18
CA MET A 424 -15.76 6.60 20.76
C MET A 424 -16.17 8.07 20.68
N ASP A 425 -15.32 8.99 21.12
CA ASP A 425 -15.63 10.41 21.11
C ASP A 425 -15.62 10.91 19.65
N PHE A 426 -16.67 11.64 19.29
CA PHE A 426 -16.80 12.28 18.00
C PHE A 426 -16.96 13.78 18.19
N ILE A 427 -16.03 14.53 17.65
CA ILE A 427 -16.01 15.99 17.65
C ILE A 427 -16.55 16.44 16.28
N GLU A 428 -17.66 17.17 16.28
CA GLU A 428 -18.21 17.75 15.05
C GLU A 428 -17.28 18.85 14.54
N GLU A 429 -16.71 18.65 13.38
CA GLU A 429 -15.74 19.56 12.77
C GLU A 429 -15.99 19.84 11.28
N PHE A 430 -16.92 19.09 10.67
CA PHE A 430 -17.27 19.22 9.26
C PHE A 430 -18.74 19.60 9.10
N ASP A 431 -19.04 20.47 8.15
CA ASP A 431 -20.42 20.75 7.73
C ASP A 431 -20.93 19.58 6.86
N SER A 432 -21.26 18.49 7.52
CA SER A 432 -21.70 17.25 6.88
C SER A 432 -22.62 16.46 7.83
N PRO A 433 -23.71 15.89 7.32
CA PRO A 433 -24.58 15.04 8.13
C PRO A 433 -23.96 13.66 8.45
N TRP A 434 -22.79 13.37 7.90
CA TRP A 434 -22.13 12.08 7.98
C TRP A 434 -20.99 12.07 9.00
N SER A 435 -21.01 11.11 9.91
CA SER A 435 -19.89 10.83 10.82
C SER A 435 -18.84 9.91 10.21
N VAL A 436 -19.22 9.17 9.16
CA VAL A 436 -18.35 8.31 8.39
C VAL A 436 -18.56 8.56 6.90
N THR A 437 -17.49 8.79 6.16
CA THR A 437 -17.48 8.79 4.70
C THR A 437 -16.24 8.08 4.20
N MET A 438 -16.43 7.16 3.25
CA MET A 438 -15.37 6.49 2.49
C MET A 438 -15.60 6.78 1.02
N ALA A 439 -14.86 7.73 0.46
CA ALA A 439 -14.95 8.03 -0.97
C ALA A 439 -13.92 7.19 -1.74
N THR A 440 -14.40 6.37 -2.66
CA THR A 440 -13.58 5.57 -3.57
C THR A 440 -13.48 6.29 -4.90
N ILE A 441 -12.32 6.88 -5.18
CA ILE A 441 -12.03 7.59 -6.42
C ILE A 441 -11.17 6.70 -7.30
N TRP A 442 -11.74 6.29 -8.41
CA TRP A 442 -11.09 5.42 -9.39
C TRP A 442 -9.85 6.09 -9.99
N PRO A 443 -8.74 5.35 -10.24
CA PRO A 443 -8.58 3.93 -9.94
C PRO A 443 -7.93 3.64 -8.58
N ASN A 444 -7.31 4.62 -7.90
CA ASN A 444 -6.36 4.28 -6.85
C ASN A 444 -6.48 5.10 -5.56
N LEU A 445 -7.51 5.93 -5.41
CA LEU A 445 -7.65 6.78 -4.23
C LEU A 445 -8.87 6.39 -3.39
N ILE A 446 -8.66 6.24 -2.10
CA ILE A 446 -9.72 6.22 -1.10
C ILE A 446 -9.51 7.37 -0.13
N ILE A 447 -10.55 8.16 0.09
CA ILE A 447 -10.56 9.23 1.10
C ILE A 447 -11.37 8.73 2.28
N GLN A 448 -10.71 8.63 3.43
CA GLN A 448 -11.32 8.24 4.69
C GLN A 448 -11.58 9.47 5.56
N ARG A 449 -12.83 9.65 5.94
CA ARG A 449 -13.26 10.48 7.06
C ARG A 449 -14.13 9.61 7.94
N GLU A 450 -13.57 9.11 9.00
CA GLU A 450 -14.24 8.17 9.90
C GLU A 450 -14.11 8.67 11.32
N MET A 451 -15.20 9.17 11.88
CA MET A 451 -15.21 10.00 13.07
C MET A 451 -14.27 11.21 12.89
N ASN A 452 -13.17 11.30 13.66
CA ASN A 452 -12.16 12.35 13.49
C ASN A 452 -10.86 11.82 12.84
N THR A 453 -10.81 10.55 12.45
CA THR A 453 -9.70 10.01 11.67
C THR A 453 -9.80 10.49 10.23
N LEU A 454 -8.71 11.07 9.73
CA LEU A 454 -8.59 11.51 8.35
C LEU A 454 -7.42 10.80 7.68
N GLY A 455 -7.67 10.26 6.52
CA GLY A 455 -6.64 9.57 5.75
C GLY A 455 -6.96 9.50 4.27
N VAL A 456 -5.92 9.36 3.48
CA VAL A 456 -6.01 8.96 2.08
C VAL A 456 -5.26 7.66 1.90
N ARG A 457 -5.81 6.77 1.09
CA ARG A 457 -5.23 5.47 0.79
C ARG A 457 -4.96 5.38 -0.69
N GLN A 458 -3.72 5.05 -1.05
CA GLN A 458 -3.34 4.77 -2.44
C GLN A 458 -3.25 3.27 -2.65
N ILE A 459 -3.96 2.76 -3.64
CA ILE A 459 -3.86 1.38 -4.10
C ILE A 459 -2.77 1.31 -5.17
N VAL A 460 -1.78 0.43 -4.98
CA VAL A 460 -0.68 0.19 -5.91
C VAL A 460 -0.70 -1.30 -6.29
N PRO A 461 -1.30 -1.67 -7.44
CA PRO A 461 -1.31 -3.07 -7.88
C PRO A 461 0.11 -3.53 -8.22
N THR A 462 0.51 -4.69 -7.74
CA THR A 462 1.83 -5.32 -8.02
C THR A 462 1.71 -6.60 -8.82
N GLY A 463 0.48 -7.10 -8.95
CA GLY A 463 0.14 -8.29 -9.72
C GLY A 463 -1.36 -8.55 -9.68
N PRO A 464 -1.86 -9.60 -10.35
CA PRO A 464 -3.27 -9.97 -10.28
C PRO A 464 -3.70 -10.43 -8.88
N HIS A 465 -2.76 -10.85 -8.05
CA HIS A 465 -3.01 -11.46 -6.73
C HIS A 465 -2.44 -10.67 -5.56
N GLU A 466 -1.90 -9.49 -5.83
CA GLU A 466 -1.25 -8.69 -4.80
C GLU A 466 -1.29 -7.20 -5.13
N PHE A 467 -1.44 -6.38 -4.10
CA PHE A 467 -1.28 -4.94 -4.18
C PHE A 467 -0.71 -4.38 -2.88
N ILE A 468 -0.05 -3.22 -2.98
CA ILE A 468 0.40 -2.45 -1.83
C ILE A 468 -0.65 -1.39 -1.52
N MET A 469 -1.03 -1.28 -0.25
CA MET A 469 -1.84 -0.19 0.27
C MET A 469 -0.95 0.82 0.98
N LYS A 470 -0.98 2.06 0.51
CA LYS A 470 -0.27 3.16 1.17
C LYS A 470 -1.29 4.10 1.79
N TRP A 471 -1.24 4.26 3.10
CA TRP A 471 -2.07 5.19 3.84
C TRP A 471 -1.27 6.42 4.22
N THR A 472 -1.82 7.60 3.96
CA THR A 472 -1.31 8.88 4.44
C THR A 472 -2.33 9.46 5.41
N MET A 473 -1.97 9.47 6.70
CA MET A 473 -2.79 10.05 7.75
C MET A 473 -2.54 11.55 7.81
N PHE A 474 -3.60 12.33 7.87
CA PHE A 474 -3.49 13.79 7.94
C PHE A 474 -4.44 14.39 8.98
N GLY A 475 -4.14 15.57 9.41
CA GLY A 475 -5.00 16.51 10.13
C GLY A 475 -4.93 17.86 9.43
N PHE A 476 -5.16 18.93 10.16
CA PHE A 476 -5.07 20.29 9.64
C PHE A 476 -4.05 21.12 10.41
N GLU A 477 -3.48 22.16 9.77
CA GLU A 477 -2.51 23.05 10.44
C GLU A 477 -3.08 23.74 11.70
N GLY A 478 -4.41 23.90 11.77
CA GLY A 478 -5.10 24.48 12.92
C GLY A 478 -5.43 23.49 14.05
N ASP A 479 -5.13 22.20 13.89
CA ASP A 479 -5.39 21.22 14.96
C ASP A 479 -4.41 21.46 16.12
N ASP A 480 -4.95 21.52 17.34
CA ASP A 480 -4.12 21.52 18.54
C ASP A 480 -3.58 20.10 18.85
N ASP A 481 -2.69 20.02 19.84
CA ASP A 481 -2.06 18.76 20.22
C ASP A 481 -3.07 17.69 20.70
N GLU A 482 -4.20 18.08 21.28
CA GLU A 482 -5.21 17.12 21.72
C GLU A 482 -5.99 16.57 20.52
N MET A 483 -6.35 17.40 19.55
CA MET A 483 -7.00 16.95 18.32
C MET A 483 -6.07 16.03 17.51
N ILE A 484 -4.77 16.37 17.42
CA ILE A 484 -3.78 15.50 16.75
C ILE A 484 -3.72 14.13 17.45
N ARG A 485 -3.60 14.10 18.80
CA ARG A 485 -3.61 12.85 19.56
C ARG A 485 -4.91 12.08 19.38
N HIS A 486 -6.03 12.78 19.31
CA HIS A 486 -7.34 12.17 19.10
C HIS A 486 -7.45 11.51 17.73
N ARG A 487 -7.04 12.20 16.65
CA ARG A 487 -6.99 11.63 15.29
C ARG A 487 -6.11 10.37 15.22
N LEU A 488 -4.91 10.43 15.82
CA LEU A 488 -3.98 9.29 15.84
C LEU A 488 -4.51 8.12 16.68
N ARG A 489 -5.17 8.42 17.84
CA ARG A 489 -5.82 7.41 18.67
C ARG A 489 -6.88 6.64 17.89
N GLN A 490 -7.78 7.34 17.23
CA GLN A 490 -8.79 6.72 16.38
C GLN A 490 -8.18 6.06 15.15
N GLY A 491 -7.14 6.66 14.55
CA GLY A 491 -6.39 6.09 13.43
C GLY A 491 -5.77 4.72 13.74
N ASN A 492 -5.33 4.49 14.97
CA ASN A 492 -4.84 3.18 15.42
C ASN A 492 -5.96 2.13 15.50
N LEU A 493 -7.21 2.54 15.67
CA LEU A 493 -8.36 1.63 15.65
C LEU A 493 -8.84 1.35 14.22
N MET A 494 -8.92 2.41 13.40
CA MET A 494 -9.50 2.39 12.05
C MET A 494 -8.45 2.06 10.97
N GLY A 495 -7.17 2.14 11.30
CA GLY A 495 -6.06 1.93 10.38
C GLY A 495 -5.78 0.44 10.11
N PRO A 496 -4.79 0.16 9.24
CA PRO A 496 -4.51 -1.21 8.75
C PRO A 496 -4.04 -2.17 9.86
N ALA A 497 -3.50 -1.68 10.95
CA ALA A 497 -3.13 -2.47 12.13
C ALA A 497 -4.22 -2.47 13.22
N GLY A 498 -5.33 -1.76 13.00
CA GLY A 498 -6.48 -1.74 13.89
C GLY A 498 -7.47 -2.86 13.58
N PHE A 499 -8.48 -3.02 14.44
CA PHE A 499 -9.47 -4.08 14.28
C PHE A 499 -10.15 -4.06 12.91
N LEU A 500 -10.56 -2.88 12.42
CA LEU A 500 -11.28 -2.77 11.15
C LEU A 500 -10.41 -3.18 9.98
N GLY A 501 -9.22 -2.59 9.88
CA GLY A 501 -8.32 -2.87 8.76
C GLY A 501 -7.84 -4.32 8.72
N LEU A 502 -7.60 -4.96 9.87
CA LEU A 502 -7.21 -6.36 9.94
C LEU A 502 -8.33 -7.29 9.49
N GLU A 503 -9.58 -7.04 9.92
CA GLU A 503 -10.74 -7.83 9.51
C GLU A 503 -10.97 -7.74 8.00
N ASP A 504 -10.87 -6.53 7.42
CA ASP A 504 -10.97 -6.30 5.96
C ASP A 504 -9.86 -7.01 5.18
N ASN A 505 -8.63 -6.89 5.65
CA ASN A 505 -7.47 -7.49 4.98
C ASN A 505 -7.59 -9.02 4.91
N GLU A 506 -8.04 -9.66 6.00
CA GLU A 506 -8.29 -11.10 6.03
C GLU A 506 -9.48 -11.49 5.14
N ALA A 507 -10.56 -10.70 5.12
CA ALA A 507 -11.70 -10.97 4.25
C ALA A 507 -11.30 -10.92 2.76
N ILE A 508 -10.53 -9.90 2.35
CA ILE A 508 -10.02 -9.77 0.98
C ILE A 508 -9.15 -10.97 0.60
N LYS A 509 -8.26 -11.40 1.53
CA LYS A 509 -7.42 -12.58 1.33
C LYS A 509 -8.27 -13.84 1.14
N PHE A 510 -9.30 -14.07 1.98
CA PHE A 510 -10.16 -15.24 1.86
C PHE A 510 -10.90 -15.28 0.52
N VAL A 511 -11.35 -14.13 0.04
CA VAL A 511 -12.01 -14.02 -1.28
C VAL A 511 -11.02 -14.38 -2.39
N GLN A 512 -9.81 -13.81 -2.37
CA GLN A 512 -8.77 -14.13 -3.35
C GLN A 512 -8.39 -15.61 -3.33
N ASP A 513 -8.15 -16.19 -2.16
CA ASP A 513 -7.81 -17.60 -1.99
C ASP A 513 -8.92 -18.51 -2.55
N GLY A 514 -10.19 -18.14 -2.33
CA GLY A 514 -11.33 -18.89 -2.84
C GLY A 514 -11.42 -18.89 -4.37
N MET A 515 -11.07 -17.77 -5.02
CA MET A 515 -11.13 -17.63 -6.47
C MET A 515 -9.97 -18.30 -7.21
N GLN A 516 -8.77 -18.32 -6.63
CA GLN A 516 -7.54 -18.79 -7.30
C GLN A 516 -7.57 -20.26 -7.69
N HIS A 517 -8.33 -21.08 -6.99
CA HIS A 517 -8.27 -22.54 -7.10
C HIS A 517 -9.51 -23.18 -7.78
N VAL A 518 -10.43 -22.36 -8.26
CA VAL A 518 -11.67 -22.84 -8.92
C VAL A 518 -11.72 -22.37 -10.38
N PRO A 519 -11.20 -23.15 -11.34
CA PRO A 519 -11.25 -22.77 -12.75
C PRO A 519 -12.69 -22.51 -13.24
N GLY A 520 -12.91 -21.36 -13.87
CA GLY A 520 -14.23 -20.97 -14.40
C GLY A 520 -15.26 -20.60 -13.33
N GLY A 521 -14.79 -20.32 -12.10
CA GLY A 521 -15.63 -19.84 -11.02
C GLY A 521 -16.23 -18.47 -11.31
N GLN A 522 -17.30 -18.17 -10.60
CA GLN A 522 -17.98 -16.88 -10.62
C GLN A 522 -18.71 -16.67 -9.29
N HIS A 523 -18.79 -15.44 -8.84
CA HIS A 523 -19.46 -15.09 -7.60
C HIS A 523 -20.66 -14.18 -7.81
N LEU A 524 -21.45 -14.00 -6.76
CA LEU A 524 -22.76 -13.39 -6.79
C LEU A 524 -22.72 -11.98 -6.19
N VAL A 525 -23.31 -11.00 -6.90
CA VAL A 525 -23.46 -9.61 -6.48
C VAL A 525 -24.92 -9.19 -6.71
N LYS A 526 -25.83 -9.63 -5.82
CA LYS A 526 -27.29 -9.53 -6.02
C LYS A 526 -28.07 -8.75 -4.96
N LEU A 527 -27.39 -8.30 -3.89
CA LEU A 527 -28.10 -7.53 -2.86
C LEU A 527 -28.70 -6.24 -3.44
N ASP A 528 -29.89 -5.89 -2.96
CA ASP A 528 -30.66 -4.76 -3.44
C ASP A 528 -31.03 -4.88 -4.95
N PRO A 529 -31.88 -5.83 -5.30
CA PRO A 529 -32.24 -6.08 -6.71
C PRO A 529 -33.12 -4.97 -7.33
N ALA A 530 -33.67 -4.08 -6.52
CA ALA A 530 -34.43 -2.92 -6.99
C ALA A 530 -33.55 -1.88 -7.69
N VAL A 531 -32.26 -1.84 -7.36
CA VAL A 531 -31.26 -0.96 -7.97
C VAL A 531 -30.32 -1.82 -8.82
N ALA A 532 -30.49 -1.82 -10.14
CA ALA A 532 -29.69 -2.64 -11.04
C ALA A 532 -28.18 -2.33 -10.94
N ALA A 533 -27.83 -1.05 -10.98
CA ALA A 533 -26.48 -0.50 -10.73
C ALA A 533 -26.63 0.99 -10.39
N GLY A 534 -25.89 1.49 -9.40
CA GLY A 534 -25.93 2.91 -9.05
C GLY A 534 -26.04 3.18 -7.56
N THR A 535 -26.66 4.30 -7.22
CA THR A 535 -26.82 4.81 -5.84
C THR A 535 -27.93 4.07 -5.09
N SER A 536 -27.68 3.74 -3.83
CA SER A 536 -28.66 3.17 -2.88
C SER A 536 -28.61 3.94 -1.54
N ASP A 537 -29.75 4.06 -0.88
CA ASP A 537 -29.89 4.63 0.46
C ASP A 537 -29.82 3.56 1.58
N SER A 538 -29.47 2.33 1.21
CA SER A 538 -29.36 1.18 2.11
C SER A 538 -27.91 0.72 2.23
N LEU A 539 -27.48 0.40 3.47
CA LEU A 539 -26.22 -0.31 3.72
C LEU A 539 -26.26 -1.79 3.27
N ILE A 540 -27.46 -2.33 3.00
CA ILE A 540 -27.63 -3.71 2.54
C ILE A 540 -27.81 -3.69 1.01
N SER A 541 -26.76 -3.31 0.30
CA SER A 541 -26.78 -3.12 -1.15
C SER A 541 -25.42 -3.40 -1.78
N GLU A 542 -25.41 -4.01 -2.97
CA GLU A 542 -24.25 -4.20 -3.84
C GLU A 542 -24.38 -3.42 -5.16
N ALA A 543 -25.34 -2.48 -5.23
CA ALA A 543 -25.62 -1.71 -6.44
C ALA A 543 -24.41 -0.87 -6.90
N SER A 544 -23.62 -0.35 -5.97
CA SER A 544 -22.40 0.42 -6.26
C SER A 544 -21.27 -0.46 -6.81
N ILE A 545 -21.17 -1.73 -6.38
CA ILE A 545 -20.25 -2.72 -6.96
C ILE A 545 -20.64 -3.01 -8.41
N ARG A 546 -21.93 -3.24 -8.67
CA ARG A 546 -22.43 -3.46 -10.03
C ARG A 546 -22.15 -2.28 -10.96
N ALA A 547 -22.30 -1.03 -10.45
CA ALA A 547 -21.96 0.17 -11.20
C ALA A 547 -20.46 0.23 -11.54
N MET A 548 -19.59 -0.11 -10.59
CA MET A 548 -18.15 -0.17 -10.81
C MET A 548 -17.79 -1.20 -11.91
N TYR A 549 -18.40 -2.38 -11.91
CA TYR A 549 -18.14 -3.38 -12.95
C TYR A 549 -18.76 -3.05 -14.30
N GLN A 550 -19.84 -2.29 -14.33
CA GLN A 550 -20.35 -1.74 -15.58
C GLN A 550 -19.32 -0.79 -16.21
N HIS A 551 -18.75 0.10 -15.41
CA HIS A 551 -17.68 1.01 -15.83
C HIS A 551 -16.41 0.24 -16.26
N TRP A 552 -15.90 -0.66 -15.39
CA TRP A 552 -14.71 -1.47 -15.67
C TRP A 552 -14.84 -2.24 -16.99
N ARG A 553 -15.98 -2.86 -17.25
CA ARG A 553 -16.22 -3.57 -18.51
C ARG A 553 -16.12 -2.65 -19.72
N ALA A 554 -16.68 -1.45 -19.61
CA ALA A 554 -16.61 -0.47 -20.71
C ALA A 554 -15.16 -0.04 -20.97
N GLU A 555 -14.37 0.23 -19.94
CA GLU A 555 -12.94 0.56 -20.09
C GLU A 555 -12.12 -0.60 -20.65
N MET A 556 -12.43 -1.82 -20.23
CA MET A 556 -11.76 -3.02 -20.70
C MET A 556 -12.20 -3.50 -22.08
N GLY A 557 -13.30 -2.96 -22.62
CA GLY A 557 -13.88 -3.40 -23.91
C GLY A 557 -14.47 -4.82 -23.85
N LEU A 558 -15.12 -5.18 -22.71
CA LEU A 558 -15.66 -6.52 -22.42
C LEU A 558 -17.16 -6.54 -22.24
#